data_4535c8d63d1001f12ce44ff28705a086
#
_entry.id   4535c8d63d1001f12ce44ff28705a086
#
_cell.length_a   1.000
_cell.length_b   1.000
_cell.length_c   1.000
_cell.angle_alpha   90.00
_cell.angle_beta   90.00
_cell.angle_gamma   90.00
#
_symmetry.space_group_name_H-M   'P 1'
#
loop_
_entity.id
_entity.type
_entity.pdbx_description
1 polymer ?
#
loop_
_entity_poly.entity_id
_entity_poly.type
_entity_poly.pdbx_seq_one_letter_code
_entity_poly.pdbx_strand_id
1 'polypeptide(L)'
;GNFGEEKLCKLFDRNTQLRNQAYIDACMTPTETLGSDYLTILPKDQYHRRLTMMKNMDGQNRDIHNYWHHYGQFGWDDPSRWWGQIAGDCVDLNTENDEVAKYLVDCYGQFIKMGVDGFRIDTSGHISRLTFNHQFVPQFAALGKQYENKRLNKAPFFMYGEVCTRGHEATYRGQANLSCYFYTWKSDESLMNQWDGSQSFWDSQVLPEGSGPIGPQALCGKETFGDKKSENAKMINGAWHEPDYSEASGFNVIDFPMHYSYNTAKDAFRLSAEDELYNDATYNVVYIDSHDYSPGPNDLNRFGGTDAQWAENLSLLFTFRGIPCIYYGSEVGFRRGVRIDPGPNGPLSDTGRAYFGGYITGDVTATDFGEYKATGNVAASLNHDVAQHLIRLNKIRQAVPALRKGQWTTDGCKATGKNGIAFKRA
;
A
#
# COMPACT_ATOMS: atom_id res chain seq x y z
N GLY A 1 -6.49 1.04 8.22
CA GLY A 1 -7.85 1.24 7.76
C GLY A 1 -8.72 1.75 8.88
N ASN A 2 -9.45 2.86 8.65
CA ASN A 2 -10.39 3.40 9.61
C ASN A 2 -11.50 2.39 9.89
N PHE A 3 -11.33 1.58 10.89
CA PHE A 3 -12.48 0.90 11.49
C PHE A 3 -13.26 1.98 12.23
N GLY A 4 -14.44 2.33 11.73
CA GLY A 4 -15.36 3.14 12.54
C GLY A 4 -15.57 2.45 13.90
N GLU A 5 -15.71 3.22 14.94
CA GLU A 5 -15.82 2.76 16.33
C GLU A 5 -16.86 1.63 16.51
N GLU A 6 -17.97 1.70 15.79
CA GLU A 6 -18.95 0.61 15.73
C GLU A 6 -18.35 -0.74 15.31
N LYS A 7 -17.38 -0.73 14.42
CA LYS A 7 -16.74 -1.95 13.92
C LYS A 7 -15.71 -2.49 14.88
N LEU A 8 -15.00 -1.62 15.59
CA LEU A 8 -14.10 -2.02 16.67
C LEU A 8 -14.87 -2.75 17.78
N CYS A 9 -16.01 -2.24 18.19
CA CYS A 9 -16.87 -2.92 19.17
C CYS A 9 -17.33 -4.30 18.69
N LYS A 10 -17.61 -4.46 17.39
CA LYS A 10 -17.97 -5.75 16.80
C LYS A 10 -16.79 -6.68 16.62
N LEU A 11 -15.58 -6.14 16.42
CA LEU A 11 -14.33 -6.87 16.28
C LEU A 11 -14.07 -7.72 17.52
N PHE A 12 -14.31 -7.16 18.69
CA PHE A 12 -14.09 -7.80 19.99
C PHE A 12 -15.36 -8.48 20.54
N ASP A 13 -16.41 -8.59 19.73
CA ASP A 13 -17.66 -9.23 20.12
C ASP A 13 -17.51 -10.73 20.34
N ARG A 14 -16.49 -11.35 19.81
CA ARG A 14 -16.15 -12.76 20.06
C ARG A 14 -15.59 -12.99 21.46
N ASN A 15 -15.03 -11.95 22.06
CA ASN A 15 -14.46 -12.05 23.41
C ASN A 15 -15.21 -11.12 24.37
N THR A 16 -16.24 -11.66 24.98
CA THR A 16 -17.12 -10.94 25.92
C THR A 16 -16.36 -10.32 27.11
N GLN A 17 -15.12 -10.77 27.37
CA GLN A 17 -14.32 -10.25 28.48
C GLN A 17 -13.75 -8.85 28.23
N LEU A 18 -13.57 -8.46 26.97
CA LEU A 18 -13.09 -7.13 26.61
C LEU A 18 -14.20 -6.11 26.38
N ARG A 19 -15.45 -6.54 26.42
CA ARG A 19 -16.59 -5.63 26.31
C ARG A 19 -16.64 -4.71 27.52
N ASN A 20 -16.14 -3.49 27.35
CA ASN A 20 -16.52 -2.44 28.26
C ASN A 20 -17.83 -1.81 27.78
N GLN A 21 -18.89 -1.97 28.56
CA GLN A 21 -20.20 -1.45 28.20
C GLN A 21 -20.17 0.07 27.97
N ALA A 22 -19.42 0.81 28.78
CA ALA A 22 -19.29 2.25 28.62
C ALA A 22 -18.65 2.65 27.28
N TYR A 23 -17.69 1.86 26.76
CA TYR A 23 -17.08 2.11 25.45
C TYR A 23 -18.06 1.78 24.31
N ILE A 24 -18.80 0.67 24.44
CA ILE A 24 -19.85 0.30 23.47
C ILE A 24 -20.93 1.38 23.43
N ASP A 25 -21.38 1.84 24.58
CA ASP A 25 -22.38 2.89 24.69
C ASP A 25 -21.90 4.19 24.04
N ALA A 26 -20.62 4.56 24.26
CA ALA A 26 -20.01 5.71 23.61
C ALA A 26 -19.96 5.59 22.08
N CYS A 27 -19.72 4.39 21.55
CA CYS A 27 -19.74 4.14 20.11
C CYS A 27 -21.15 4.16 19.51
N MET A 28 -22.13 3.67 20.23
CA MET A 28 -23.54 3.55 19.79
C MET A 28 -24.34 4.83 20.00
N THR A 29 -24.05 5.56 21.09
CA THR A 29 -24.74 6.79 21.47
C THR A 29 -23.74 7.89 21.86
N PRO A 30 -22.88 8.31 20.90
CA PRO A 30 -21.77 9.21 21.21
C PRO A 30 -22.21 10.57 21.78
N THR A 31 -23.40 11.05 21.40
CA THR A 31 -23.94 12.32 21.93
C THR A 31 -24.38 12.24 23.39
N GLU A 32 -24.72 11.06 23.86
CA GLU A 32 -25.09 10.84 25.26
C GLU A 32 -23.87 10.65 26.17
N THR A 33 -22.85 9.99 25.63
CA THR A 33 -21.69 9.54 26.41
C THR A 33 -20.46 10.45 26.27
N LEU A 34 -20.26 11.05 25.09
CA LEU A 34 -19.11 11.93 24.79
C LEU A 34 -19.49 13.42 24.73
N GLY A 35 -20.75 13.74 24.93
CA GLY A 35 -21.30 15.09 24.95
C GLY A 35 -22.27 15.37 23.80
N SER A 36 -23.33 16.13 24.09
CA SER A 36 -24.40 16.42 23.13
C SER A 36 -23.92 17.15 21.86
N ASP A 37 -22.77 17.80 21.92
CA ASP A 37 -22.12 18.50 20.83
C ASP A 37 -21.09 17.64 20.06
N TYR A 38 -20.90 16.37 20.44
CA TYR A 38 -19.84 15.50 19.91
C TYR A 38 -19.83 15.43 18.38
N LEU A 39 -20.95 15.34 17.73
CA LEU A 39 -21.03 15.26 16.26
C LEU A 39 -20.80 16.59 15.55
N THR A 40 -20.75 17.68 16.26
CA THR A 40 -20.62 19.04 15.71
C THR A 40 -19.27 19.70 15.99
N ILE A 41 -18.49 19.16 16.92
CA ILE A 41 -17.15 19.64 17.22
C ILE A 41 -16.12 19.18 16.18
N LEU A 42 -14.95 19.81 16.18
CA LEU A 42 -13.88 19.47 15.25
C LEU A 42 -13.39 18.03 15.48
N PRO A 43 -12.96 17.30 14.45
CA PRO A 43 -12.47 15.92 14.58
C PRO A 43 -11.37 15.73 15.63
N LYS A 44 -10.46 16.72 15.78
CA LYS A 44 -9.43 16.70 16.83
C LYS A 44 -10.02 16.70 18.24
N ASP A 45 -11.13 17.40 18.45
CA ASP A 45 -11.78 17.52 19.75
C ASP A 45 -12.64 16.28 20.04
N GLN A 46 -13.27 15.71 19.00
CA GLN A 46 -13.91 14.39 19.09
C GLN A 46 -12.89 13.35 19.54
N TYR A 47 -11.73 13.33 18.91
CA TYR A 47 -10.62 12.46 19.26
C TYR A 47 -10.20 12.63 20.72
N HIS A 48 -9.97 13.86 21.17
CA HIS A 48 -9.56 14.10 22.57
C HIS A 48 -10.59 13.61 23.59
N ARG A 49 -11.87 13.70 23.28
CA ARG A 49 -12.91 13.15 24.16
C ARG A 49 -12.87 11.63 24.21
N ARG A 50 -12.71 10.97 23.06
CA ARG A 50 -12.55 9.51 22.99
C ARG A 50 -11.29 9.05 23.72
N LEU A 51 -10.16 9.71 23.44
CA LEU A 51 -8.90 9.38 24.09
C LEU A 51 -8.98 9.51 25.61
N THR A 52 -9.61 10.57 26.10
CA THR A 52 -9.83 10.75 27.56
C THR A 52 -10.67 9.63 28.14
N MET A 53 -11.72 9.23 27.41
CA MET A 53 -12.56 8.11 27.82
C MET A 53 -11.77 6.80 27.82
N MET A 54 -11.01 6.52 26.76
CA MET A 54 -10.16 5.32 26.66
C MET A 54 -9.09 5.29 27.75
N LYS A 55 -8.41 6.41 28.03
CA LYS A 55 -7.45 6.51 29.15
C LYS A 55 -8.08 6.21 30.50
N ASN A 56 -9.28 6.65 30.72
CA ASN A 56 -10.03 6.33 31.95
C ASN A 56 -10.39 4.85 32.03
N MET A 57 -10.55 4.19 30.87
CA MET A 57 -10.77 2.76 30.79
C MET A 57 -9.45 1.99 30.93
N ASP A 58 -8.39 2.40 30.25
CA ASP A 58 -7.07 1.77 30.26
C ASP A 58 -6.34 1.95 31.60
N GLY A 59 -6.56 3.06 32.30
CA GLY A 59 -6.06 3.25 33.66
C GLY A 59 -6.47 2.16 34.65
N GLN A 60 -7.35 1.24 34.23
CA GLN A 60 -7.74 0.04 34.97
C GLN A 60 -7.22 -1.26 34.34
N ASN A 61 -6.29 -1.17 33.38
CA ASN A 61 -5.65 -2.29 32.69
C ASN A 61 -6.68 -3.25 32.08
N ARG A 62 -7.49 -2.77 31.15
CA ARG A 62 -8.64 -3.51 30.63
C ARG A 62 -8.40 -4.23 29.32
N ASP A 63 -7.31 -3.92 28.61
CA ASP A 63 -6.85 -4.73 27.49
C ASP A 63 -6.04 -5.94 28.00
N ILE A 64 -6.69 -6.79 28.77
CA ILE A 64 -6.07 -7.96 29.44
C ILE A 64 -5.53 -9.00 28.46
N HIS A 65 -5.93 -8.91 27.20
CA HIS A 65 -5.49 -9.81 26.12
C HIS A 65 -4.47 -9.16 25.18
N ASN A 66 -4.11 -7.91 25.44
CA ASN A 66 -3.18 -7.15 24.60
C ASN A 66 -3.54 -7.16 23.11
N TYR A 67 -4.81 -6.86 22.79
CA TYR A 67 -5.29 -6.75 21.42
C TYR A 67 -4.86 -5.46 20.74
N TRP A 68 -4.44 -4.45 21.53
CA TRP A 68 -3.85 -3.21 21.05
C TRP A 68 -2.38 -3.11 21.38
N HIS A 69 -1.65 -2.34 20.57
CA HIS A 69 -0.32 -1.92 20.95
C HIS A 69 -0.39 -0.86 22.06
N HIS A 70 0.42 -1.03 23.09
CA HIS A 70 0.51 -0.12 24.23
C HIS A 70 1.65 0.90 24.10
N TYR A 71 2.26 0.98 22.91
CA TYR A 71 3.36 1.89 22.61
C TYR A 71 2.81 3.27 22.23
N GLY A 72 3.00 4.26 23.12
CA GLY A 72 2.40 5.58 22.92
C GLY A 72 3.14 6.51 21.96
N GLN A 73 4.40 6.20 21.64
CA GLN A 73 5.23 7.07 20.80
C GLN A 73 5.31 6.54 19.38
N PHE A 74 4.84 7.33 18.42
CA PHE A 74 4.92 7.06 17.01
C PHE A 74 6.02 7.88 16.34
N GLY A 75 6.89 7.23 15.58
CA GLY A 75 7.90 7.86 14.75
C GLY A 75 7.81 7.39 13.30
N TRP A 76 7.84 8.33 12.35
CA TRP A 76 7.83 8.00 10.92
C TRP A 76 9.13 7.33 10.45
N ASP A 77 10.22 7.61 11.13
CA ASP A 77 11.58 7.33 10.68
C ASP A 77 12.29 6.27 11.54
N ASP A 78 11.56 5.57 12.37
CA ASP A 78 12.09 4.54 13.25
C ASP A 78 11.08 3.38 13.41
N PRO A 79 11.48 2.22 13.99
CA PRO A 79 10.62 1.07 14.16
C PRO A 79 9.36 1.29 15.01
N SER A 80 9.27 2.38 15.77
CA SER A 80 8.07 2.69 16.55
C SER A 80 6.83 2.89 15.66
N ARG A 81 7.02 3.15 14.37
CA ARG A 81 5.92 3.19 13.39
C ARG A 81 5.15 1.87 13.27
N TRP A 82 5.72 0.74 13.70
CA TRP A 82 5.04 -0.55 13.68
C TRP A 82 4.12 -0.76 14.87
N TRP A 83 4.31 0.00 15.96
CA TRP A 83 3.61 -0.19 17.23
C TRP A 83 2.97 1.09 17.76
N GLY A 84 3.28 2.22 17.17
CA GLY A 84 2.75 3.51 17.59
C GLY A 84 1.49 3.87 16.81
N GLN A 85 0.57 4.53 17.49
CA GLN A 85 -0.68 5.00 16.91
C GLN A 85 -0.41 6.09 15.87
N ILE A 86 -0.83 5.85 14.60
CA ILE A 86 -0.57 6.76 13.47
C ILE A 86 -1.35 8.06 13.58
N ALA A 87 -2.62 7.95 13.93
CA ALA A 87 -3.53 9.07 14.01
C ALA A 87 -4.35 8.97 15.29
N GLY A 88 -4.77 10.10 15.75
CA GLY A 88 -5.36 10.23 17.02
C GLY A 88 -6.65 9.48 17.27
N ASP A 89 -7.36 9.12 16.23
CA ASP A 89 -8.63 8.38 16.27
C ASP A 89 -8.50 6.93 15.77
N CYS A 90 -7.28 6.50 15.47
CA CYS A 90 -7.00 5.15 15.00
C CYS A 90 -6.25 4.37 16.07
N VAL A 91 -6.96 3.52 16.78
CA VAL A 91 -6.34 2.59 17.73
C VAL A 91 -5.46 1.62 16.94
N ASP A 92 -4.25 1.39 17.41
CA ASP A 92 -3.28 0.53 16.76
C ASP A 92 -3.46 -0.91 17.25
N LEU A 93 -3.88 -1.79 16.34
CA LEU A 93 -4.12 -3.19 16.65
C LEU A 93 -2.80 -3.95 16.78
N ASN A 94 -2.69 -4.77 17.81
CA ASN A 94 -1.55 -5.67 18.01
C ASN A 94 -1.59 -6.81 17.00
N THR A 95 -1.05 -6.56 15.81
CA THR A 95 -1.01 -7.53 14.70
C THR A 95 -0.09 -8.73 14.98
N GLU A 96 0.73 -8.65 16.01
CA GLU A 96 1.57 -9.74 16.52
C GLU A 96 0.82 -10.71 17.43
N ASN A 97 -0.40 -10.35 17.85
CA ASN A 97 -1.32 -11.24 18.58
C ASN A 97 -2.04 -12.15 17.59
N ASP A 98 -1.93 -13.47 17.78
CA ASP A 98 -2.47 -14.47 16.87
C ASP A 98 -4.01 -14.39 16.72
N GLU A 99 -4.75 -14.03 17.77
CA GLU A 99 -6.20 -13.85 17.68
C GLU A 99 -6.56 -12.62 16.85
N VAL A 100 -5.84 -11.52 17.01
CA VAL A 100 -6.03 -10.30 16.22
C VAL A 100 -5.72 -10.59 14.76
N ALA A 101 -4.59 -11.20 14.47
CA ALA A 101 -4.19 -11.55 13.12
C ALA A 101 -5.21 -12.50 12.47
N LYS A 102 -5.62 -13.55 13.18
CA LYS A 102 -6.66 -14.47 12.71
C LYS A 102 -7.97 -13.77 12.41
N TYR A 103 -8.39 -12.85 13.27
CA TYR A 103 -9.61 -12.08 13.04
C TYR A 103 -9.51 -11.27 11.75
N LEU A 104 -8.39 -10.57 11.52
CA LEU A 104 -8.16 -9.79 10.31
C LEU A 104 -8.15 -10.68 9.06
N VAL A 105 -7.50 -11.84 9.13
CA VAL A 105 -7.50 -12.82 8.04
C VAL A 105 -8.91 -13.35 7.77
N ASP A 106 -9.69 -13.65 8.80
CA ASP A 106 -11.08 -14.11 8.65
C ASP A 106 -11.95 -13.03 7.98
N CYS A 107 -11.76 -11.76 8.34
CA CYS A 107 -12.52 -10.64 7.78
C CYS A 107 -12.15 -10.38 6.31
N TYR A 108 -10.86 -10.16 6.03
CA TYR A 108 -10.41 -9.85 4.67
C TYR A 108 -10.44 -11.07 3.75
N GLY A 109 -10.27 -12.26 4.29
CA GLY A 109 -10.40 -13.51 3.57
C GLY A 109 -11.76 -13.72 2.90
N GLN A 110 -12.83 -13.08 3.39
CA GLN A 110 -14.14 -13.14 2.73
C GLN A 110 -14.07 -12.54 1.31
N PHE A 111 -13.33 -11.48 1.11
CA PHE A 111 -13.15 -10.88 -0.22
C PHE A 111 -12.39 -11.82 -1.17
N ILE A 112 -11.39 -12.56 -0.66
CA ILE A 112 -10.69 -13.59 -1.45
C ILE A 112 -11.66 -14.70 -1.86
N LYS A 113 -12.52 -15.15 -0.95
CA LYS A 113 -13.57 -16.15 -1.23
C LYS A 113 -14.59 -15.66 -2.27
N MET A 114 -14.83 -14.36 -2.35
CA MET A 114 -15.69 -13.73 -3.35
C MET A 114 -15.02 -13.64 -4.73
N GLY A 115 -13.69 -13.77 -4.82
CA GLY A 115 -12.94 -13.74 -6.08
C GLY A 115 -12.19 -12.46 -6.37
N VAL A 116 -11.90 -11.66 -5.35
CA VAL A 116 -11.01 -10.49 -5.50
C VAL A 116 -9.62 -10.95 -5.96
N ASP A 117 -9.05 -10.25 -6.93
CA ASP A 117 -7.78 -10.64 -7.57
C ASP A 117 -6.56 -10.36 -6.68
N GLY A 118 -6.64 -9.36 -5.81
CA GLY A 118 -5.55 -8.99 -4.93
C GLY A 118 -5.91 -7.92 -3.91
N PHE A 119 -4.96 -7.60 -3.04
CA PHE A 119 -5.06 -6.51 -2.07
C PHE A 119 -3.99 -5.45 -2.30
N ARG A 120 -4.41 -4.20 -2.33
CA ARG A 120 -3.56 -3.06 -2.01
C ARG A 120 -3.71 -2.81 -0.51
N ILE A 121 -2.63 -2.99 0.23
CA ILE A 121 -2.61 -2.82 1.68
C ILE A 121 -2.08 -1.43 2.00
N ASP A 122 -2.97 -0.62 2.54
CA ASP A 122 -2.66 0.73 2.96
C ASP A 122 -1.69 0.74 4.14
N THR A 123 -0.81 1.73 4.19
CA THR A 123 0.13 1.92 5.31
C THR A 123 0.84 0.64 5.76
N SER A 124 1.19 -0.24 4.82
CA SER A 124 1.88 -1.51 5.12
C SER A 124 3.20 -1.31 5.87
N GLY A 125 3.85 -0.16 5.70
CA GLY A 125 5.02 0.23 6.45
C GLY A 125 4.81 0.33 7.97
N HIS A 126 3.56 0.26 8.44
CA HIS A 126 3.18 0.27 9.87
C HIS A 126 2.90 -1.13 10.44
N ILE A 127 3.21 -2.15 9.68
CA ILE A 127 3.28 -3.54 10.14
C ILE A 127 4.65 -4.06 9.73
N SER A 128 5.34 -4.79 10.59
CA SER A 128 6.67 -5.29 10.27
C SER A 128 6.64 -6.35 9.17
N ARG A 129 7.75 -6.50 8.45
CA ARG A 129 7.89 -7.58 7.47
C ARG A 129 7.70 -8.95 8.12
N LEU A 130 8.27 -9.16 9.32
CA LEU A 130 8.15 -10.42 10.05
C LEU A 130 6.69 -10.75 10.33
N THR A 131 5.91 -9.77 10.79
CA THR A 131 4.47 -9.92 11.03
C THR A 131 3.74 -10.27 9.74
N PHE A 132 4.03 -9.60 8.63
CA PHE A 132 3.47 -9.97 7.32
C PHE A 132 3.80 -11.40 6.92
N ASN A 133 5.06 -11.79 7.02
CA ASN A 133 5.52 -13.11 6.60
C ASN A 133 5.02 -14.24 7.51
N HIS A 134 4.80 -13.95 8.79
CA HIS A 134 4.29 -14.95 9.73
C HIS A 134 2.76 -15.03 9.72
N GLN A 135 2.07 -13.89 9.80
CA GLN A 135 0.63 -13.85 10.06
C GLN A 135 -0.25 -13.77 8.81
N PHE A 136 0.12 -12.92 7.82
CA PHE A 136 -0.83 -12.55 6.78
C PHE A 136 -0.54 -13.18 5.42
N VAL A 137 0.68 -13.08 4.94
CA VAL A 137 1.03 -13.52 3.57
C VAL A 137 0.73 -15.00 3.36
N PRO A 138 1.14 -15.93 4.25
CA PRO A 138 0.87 -17.35 4.05
C PRO A 138 -0.63 -17.66 4.04
N GLN A 139 -1.38 -17.04 4.94
CA GLN A 139 -2.82 -17.30 5.08
C GLN A 139 -3.62 -16.77 3.89
N PHE A 140 -3.33 -15.55 3.44
CA PHE A 140 -3.97 -14.99 2.26
C PHE A 140 -3.57 -15.73 0.97
N ALA A 141 -2.31 -16.14 0.85
CA ALA A 141 -1.86 -16.97 -0.27
C ALA A 141 -2.57 -18.32 -0.32
N ALA A 142 -2.73 -18.98 0.83
CA ALA A 142 -3.46 -20.25 0.94
C ALA A 142 -4.94 -20.09 0.56
N LEU A 143 -5.62 -19.06 1.08
CA LEU A 143 -6.98 -18.71 0.67
C LEU A 143 -7.06 -18.39 -0.83
N GLY A 144 -6.10 -17.61 -1.32
CA GLY A 144 -5.98 -17.30 -2.74
C GLY A 144 -5.89 -18.55 -3.61
N LYS A 145 -5.10 -19.53 -3.20
CA LYS A 145 -4.98 -20.83 -3.89
C LYS A 145 -6.27 -21.63 -3.80
N GLN A 146 -6.87 -21.72 -2.61
CA GLN A 146 -8.11 -22.46 -2.39
C GLN A 146 -9.26 -21.94 -3.28
N TYR A 147 -9.34 -20.63 -3.52
CA TYR A 147 -10.39 -19.98 -4.29
C TYR A 147 -9.93 -19.48 -5.67
N GLU A 148 -8.85 -20.03 -6.22
CA GLU A 148 -8.30 -19.62 -7.51
C GLU A 148 -9.32 -19.69 -8.66
N ASN A 149 -10.25 -20.63 -8.61
CA ASN A 149 -11.31 -20.79 -9.61
C ASN A 149 -12.28 -19.60 -9.68
N LYS A 150 -12.27 -18.72 -8.69
CA LYS A 150 -13.07 -17.50 -8.69
C LYS A 150 -12.43 -16.35 -9.46
N ARG A 151 -11.14 -16.46 -9.79
CA ARG A 151 -10.39 -15.43 -10.51
C ARG A 151 -10.19 -15.80 -11.99
N LEU A 152 -10.10 -14.77 -12.82
CA LEU A 152 -9.87 -14.94 -14.25
C LEU A 152 -8.55 -15.70 -14.50
N ASN A 153 -8.63 -16.74 -15.34
CA ASN A 153 -7.49 -17.60 -15.67
C ASN A 153 -6.78 -18.23 -14.45
N LYS A 154 -7.48 -18.36 -13.32
CA LYS A 154 -6.90 -18.84 -12.05
C LYS A 154 -5.63 -18.09 -11.64
N ALA A 155 -5.61 -16.78 -11.93
CA ALA A 155 -4.46 -15.95 -11.59
C ALA A 155 -4.09 -16.09 -10.11
N PRO A 156 -2.80 -16.11 -9.74
CA PRO A 156 -2.37 -16.08 -8.35
C PRO A 156 -2.95 -14.86 -7.63
N PHE A 157 -3.27 -15.01 -6.34
CA PHE A 157 -3.70 -13.89 -5.53
C PHE A 157 -2.52 -12.91 -5.36
N PHE A 158 -2.75 -11.64 -5.64
CA PHE A 158 -1.71 -10.63 -5.65
C PHE A 158 -1.78 -9.73 -4.41
N MET A 159 -0.65 -9.53 -3.73
CA MET A 159 -0.56 -8.64 -2.58
C MET A 159 0.53 -7.61 -2.81
N TYR A 160 0.19 -6.36 -2.58
CA TYR A 160 1.18 -5.29 -2.55
C TYR A 160 0.78 -4.21 -1.55
N GLY A 161 1.76 -3.52 -1.02
CA GLY A 161 1.54 -2.58 0.03
C GLY A 161 2.22 -1.24 -0.14
N GLU A 162 1.69 -0.28 0.59
CA GLU A 162 2.30 1.01 0.73
C GLU A 162 3.35 1.00 1.83
N VAL A 163 4.60 0.88 1.42
CA VAL A 163 5.75 1.08 2.30
C VAL A 163 6.43 2.38 1.87
N CYS A 164 5.96 3.49 2.43
CA CYS A 164 6.42 4.82 2.03
C CYS A 164 7.90 5.01 2.32
N THR A 165 8.71 4.99 1.27
CA THR A 165 10.16 5.22 1.30
C THR A 165 10.49 6.41 0.41
N ARG A 166 10.90 7.52 1.02
CA ARG A 166 11.14 8.79 0.30
C ARG A 166 12.58 8.97 -0.18
N GLY A 167 13.29 7.91 -0.48
CA GLY A 167 14.69 7.95 -0.88
C GLY A 167 15.05 6.86 -1.86
N HIS A 168 16.27 6.98 -2.41
CA HIS A 168 16.88 6.03 -3.34
C HIS A 168 17.86 5.08 -2.66
N GLU A 169 17.84 5.01 -1.35
CA GLU A 169 18.79 4.24 -0.57
C GLU A 169 18.16 2.93 -0.13
N ALA A 170 18.95 1.87 -0.08
CA ALA A 170 18.56 0.60 0.51
C ALA A 170 18.06 0.79 1.97
N THR A 171 18.47 1.87 2.60
CA THR A 171 18.06 2.26 3.93
C THR A 171 17.18 3.50 3.88
N TYR A 172 16.00 3.44 4.48
CA TYR A 172 15.20 4.63 4.68
C TYR A 172 15.71 5.36 5.92
N ARG A 173 16.33 6.54 5.72
CA ARG A 173 16.93 7.35 6.79
C ARG A 173 17.85 6.56 7.74
N GLY A 174 18.67 5.69 7.18
CA GLY A 174 19.58 4.84 7.94
C GLY A 174 18.95 3.56 8.49
N GLN A 175 17.65 3.32 8.26
CA GLN A 175 16.92 2.14 8.73
C GLN A 175 16.56 1.24 7.55
N ALA A 176 17.32 0.17 7.35
CA ALA A 176 17.09 -0.75 6.22
C ALA A 176 15.73 -1.46 6.31
N ASN A 177 15.32 -1.83 7.50
CA ASN A 177 14.07 -2.53 7.78
C ASN A 177 12.79 -1.69 7.59
N LEU A 178 12.93 -0.38 7.39
CA LEU A 178 11.82 0.52 7.06
C LEU A 178 11.70 0.80 5.56
N SER A 179 12.64 0.31 4.76
CA SER A 179 12.65 0.49 3.31
C SER A 179 11.65 -0.42 2.60
N CYS A 180 11.06 0.05 1.50
CA CYS A 180 10.18 -0.78 0.66
C CYS A 180 10.93 -1.97 0.03
N TYR A 181 12.23 -1.86 -0.24
CA TYR A 181 13.04 -2.97 -0.72
C TYR A 181 12.97 -4.18 0.21
N PHE A 182 13.07 -3.91 1.51
CA PHE A 182 13.09 -4.92 2.56
C PHE A 182 11.84 -5.81 2.57
N TYR A 183 10.67 -5.23 2.32
CA TYR A 183 9.39 -5.95 2.38
C TYR A 183 9.20 -7.02 1.29
N THR A 184 9.96 -6.95 0.20
CA THR A 184 9.87 -7.93 -0.88
C THR A 184 10.63 -9.24 -0.59
N TRP A 185 11.43 -9.25 0.48
CA TRP A 185 12.23 -10.40 0.87
C TRP A 185 11.61 -11.18 2.02
N LYS A 186 11.76 -12.51 1.96
CA LYS A 186 11.33 -13.41 3.03
C LYS A 186 12.04 -13.08 4.34
N SER A 187 11.31 -13.15 5.42
CA SER A 187 11.84 -12.99 6.78
C SER A 187 12.76 -14.13 7.18
N ASP A 188 13.61 -13.87 8.17
CA ASP A 188 14.52 -14.85 8.74
C ASP A 188 13.73 -15.98 9.41
N GLU A 189 13.94 -17.22 8.96
CA GLU A 189 13.26 -18.39 9.50
C GLU A 189 13.59 -18.61 10.99
N SER A 190 14.79 -18.25 11.43
CA SER A 190 15.18 -18.40 12.83
C SER A 190 14.39 -17.47 13.75
N LEU A 191 14.04 -16.28 13.26
CA LEU A 191 13.17 -15.35 13.99
C LEU A 191 11.70 -15.80 13.93
N MET A 192 11.24 -16.28 12.77
CA MET A 192 9.89 -16.82 12.65
C MET A 192 9.68 -18.03 13.56
N ASN A 193 10.69 -18.89 13.74
CA ASN A 193 10.63 -20.04 14.64
C ASN A 193 10.64 -19.68 16.13
N GLN A 194 11.04 -18.46 16.49
CA GLN A 194 10.97 -17.93 17.86
C GLN A 194 9.63 -17.23 18.14
N TRP A 195 8.78 -17.09 17.13
CA TRP A 195 7.51 -16.39 17.26
C TRP A 195 6.58 -17.09 18.24
N ASP A 196 6.17 -16.38 19.26
CA ASP A 196 5.08 -16.79 20.13
C ASP A 196 4.08 -15.64 20.25
N GLY A 197 3.15 -15.60 19.31
CA GLY A 197 2.03 -14.64 19.27
C GLY A 197 0.76 -15.19 19.92
N SER A 198 0.88 -16.32 20.62
CA SER A 198 -0.25 -17.01 21.24
C SER A 198 -0.97 -16.14 22.27
N GLN A 199 -2.27 -16.34 22.40
CA GLN A 199 -3.06 -15.62 23.40
C GLN A 199 -2.54 -15.89 24.81
N SER A 200 -2.05 -17.11 25.10
CA SER A 200 -1.48 -17.42 26.40
C SER A 200 -0.21 -16.64 26.70
N PHE A 201 0.63 -16.36 25.72
CA PHE A 201 1.75 -15.42 25.90
C PHE A 201 1.21 -14.01 26.25
N TRP A 202 0.29 -13.50 25.45
CA TRP A 202 -0.24 -12.14 25.67
C TRP A 202 -1.01 -12.00 26.97
N ASP A 203 -1.81 -13.00 27.36
CA ASP A 203 -2.55 -13.00 28.63
C ASP A 203 -1.63 -13.02 29.87
N SER A 204 -0.39 -13.48 29.70
CA SER A 204 0.61 -13.42 30.77
C SER A 204 1.29 -12.07 30.95
N GLN A 205 1.02 -11.11 30.03
CA GLN A 205 1.66 -9.80 30.03
C GLN A 205 0.73 -8.71 30.58
N VAL A 206 1.26 -7.88 31.42
CA VAL A 206 0.60 -6.64 31.87
C VAL A 206 1.36 -5.47 31.25
N LEU A 207 0.79 -4.87 30.20
CA LEU A 207 1.44 -3.80 29.44
C LEU A 207 0.85 -2.45 29.82
N PRO A 208 1.56 -1.65 30.65
CA PRO A 208 1.19 -0.26 30.87
C PRO A 208 1.41 0.58 29.62
N GLU A 209 0.73 1.72 29.52
CA GLU A 209 0.95 2.70 28.46
C GLU A 209 2.45 3.04 28.32
N GLY A 210 2.95 3.07 27.09
CA GLY A 210 4.36 3.33 26.80
C GLY A 210 5.28 2.13 26.93
N SER A 211 4.74 0.92 27.13
CA SER A 211 5.55 -0.29 27.11
C SER A 211 6.27 -0.45 25.77
N GLY A 212 7.55 -0.76 25.81
CA GLY A 212 8.34 -1.07 24.61
C GLY A 212 7.92 -2.40 23.97
N PRO A 213 8.47 -2.71 22.80
CA PRO A 213 8.18 -3.96 22.09
C PRO A 213 8.66 -5.17 22.89
N ILE A 214 7.79 -6.19 23.00
CA ILE A 214 8.07 -7.44 23.70
C ILE A 214 7.71 -8.65 22.81
N GLY A 215 8.19 -9.83 23.15
CA GLY A 215 7.86 -11.07 22.44
C GLY A 215 8.06 -10.93 20.92
N PRO A 216 7.04 -11.26 20.10
CA PRO A 216 7.10 -11.13 18.65
C PRO A 216 7.49 -9.73 18.17
N GLN A 217 7.05 -8.67 18.83
CA GLN A 217 7.41 -7.29 18.50
C GLN A 217 8.93 -7.06 18.61
N ALA A 218 9.54 -7.59 19.67
CA ALA A 218 10.99 -7.52 19.86
C ALA A 218 11.76 -8.30 18.78
N LEU A 219 11.19 -9.39 18.24
CA LEU A 219 11.77 -10.13 17.12
C LEU A 219 11.75 -9.29 15.83
N CYS A 220 10.66 -8.57 15.58
CA CYS A 220 10.57 -7.66 14.43
C CYS A 220 11.73 -6.66 14.39
N GLY A 221 12.11 -6.12 15.55
CA GLY A 221 13.24 -5.20 15.67
C GLY A 221 14.62 -5.84 15.43
N LYS A 222 14.72 -7.16 15.42
CA LYS A 222 15.99 -7.87 15.17
C LYS A 222 16.23 -8.18 13.69
N GLU A 223 15.20 -8.02 12.84
CA GLU A 223 15.37 -8.28 11.42
C GLU A 223 16.34 -7.29 10.78
N THR A 224 17.17 -7.78 9.88
CA THR A 224 18.11 -6.99 9.11
C THR A 224 17.90 -7.20 7.62
N PHE A 225 18.28 -6.22 6.81
CA PHE A 225 18.24 -6.34 5.35
C PHE A 225 19.39 -7.22 4.84
N GLY A 226 20.55 -7.10 5.46
CA GLY A 226 21.79 -7.75 5.01
C GLY A 226 22.24 -7.20 3.64
N ASP A 227 22.98 -8.02 2.93
CA ASP A 227 23.49 -7.74 1.57
C ASP A 227 22.62 -8.40 0.49
N LYS A 228 21.30 -8.52 0.73
CA LYS A 228 20.39 -9.18 -0.19
C LYS A 228 20.31 -8.43 -1.50
N LYS A 229 20.52 -9.16 -2.59
CA LYS A 229 20.43 -8.68 -3.97
C LYS A 229 19.83 -9.75 -4.86
N SER A 230 19.07 -9.33 -5.85
CA SER A 230 18.43 -10.19 -6.84
C SER A 230 18.58 -9.63 -8.25
N GLU A 231 18.73 -10.50 -9.21
CA GLU A 231 18.70 -10.16 -10.62
C GLU A 231 17.39 -10.54 -11.31
N ASN A 232 16.34 -10.93 -10.55
CA ASN A 232 15.09 -11.43 -11.11
C ASN A 232 14.44 -10.49 -12.14
N ALA A 233 14.57 -9.17 -11.97
CA ALA A 233 14.04 -8.19 -12.91
C ALA A 233 14.94 -7.95 -14.12
N LYS A 234 16.18 -8.42 -14.11
CA LYS A 234 17.19 -8.10 -15.12
C LYS A 234 17.56 -9.31 -15.96
N MET A 235 17.83 -9.10 -17.25
CA MET A 235 18.45 -10.12 -18.08
C MET A 235 19.91 -10.33 -17.65
N ILE A 236 20.37 -11.57 -17.59
CA ILE A 236 21.75 -11.92 -17.34
C ILE A 236 22.47 -12.09 -18.69
N ASN A 237 23.56 -11.35 -18.90
CA ASN A 237 24.29 -11.35 -20.17
C ASN A 237 23.41 -11.08 -21.39
N GLY A 238 22.39 -10.25 -21.23
CA GLY A 238 21.45 -9.91 -22.31
C GLY A 238 20.42 -11.00 -22.64
N ALA A 239 20.35 -12.06 -21.85
CA ALA A 239 19.40 -13.16 -22.03
C ALA A 239 18.42 -13.26 -20.86
N TRP A 240 17.17 -13.60 -21.16
CA TRP A 240 16.18 -13.92 -20.14
C TRP A 240 16.60 -15.17 -19.34
N HIS A 241 16.34 -15.17 -18.06
CA HIS A 241 16.54 -16.33 -17.18
C HIS A 241 15.32 -16.57 -16.30
N GLU A 242 15.18 -17.79 -15.79
CA GLU A 242 14.13 -18.12 -14.84
C GLU A 242 14.37 -17.38 -13.51
N PRO A 243 13.42 -16.57 -13.00
CA PRO A 243 13.57 -15.91 -11.74
C PRO A 243 13.61 -16.88 -10.55
N ASP A 244 14.44 -16.57 -9.55
CA ASP A 244 14.48 -17.31 -8.28
C ASP A 244 13.64 -16.59 -7.21
N TYR A 245 12.52 -17.20 -6.84
CA TYR A 245 11.61 -16.69 -5.81
C TYR A 245 11.76 -17.42 -4.46
N SER A 246 12.81 -18.22 -4.24
CA SER A 246 13.02 -18.94 -2.97
C SER A 246 13.10 -18.01 -1.75
N GLU A 247 13.61 -16.80 -1.96
CA GLU A 247 13.73 -15.74 -0.96
C GLU A 247 12.64 -14.66 -1.05
N ALA A 248 11.62 -14.86 -1.87
CA ALA A 248 10.51 -13.90 -1.99
C ALA A 248 9.59 -13.95 -0.77
N SER A 249 9.18 -12.79 -0.28
CA SER A 249 8.18 -12.70 0.79
C SER A 249 6.77 -13.08 0.33
N GLY A 250 6.49 -13.05 -0.98
CA GLY A 250 5.13 -13.12 -1.52
C GLY A 250 4.35 -11.81 -1.40
N PHE A 251 5.01 -10.74 -0.97
CA PHE A 251 4.46 -9.40 -0.82
C PHE A 251 5.22 -8.42 -1.71
N ASN A 252 4.51 -7.73 -2.59
CA ASN A 252 5.07 -6.70 -3.46
C ASN A 252 4.81 -5.31 -2.85
N VAL A 253 5.39 -4.29 -3.45
CA VAL A 253 5.27 -2.93 -2.92
C VAL A 253 4.91 -1.91 -4.01
N ILE A 254 4.42 -0.77 -3.58
CA ILE A 254 4.47 0.44 -4.38
C ILE A 254 5.94 0.86 -4.47
N ASP A 255 6.43 1.07 -5.67
CA ASP A 255 7.82 1.46 -5.92
C ASP A 255 8.00 2.97 -5.68
N PHE A 256 8.10 3.36 -4.42
CA PHE A 256 8.28 4.76 -4.05
C PHE A 256 9.56 5.39 -4.61
N PRO A 257 10.73 4.73 -4.59
CA PRO A 257 11.92 5.27 -5.22
C PRO A 257 11.72 5.58 -6.70
N MET A 258 11.08 4.68 -7.46
CA MET A 258 10.75 4.90 -8.86
C MET A 258 9.75 6.04 -9.04
N HIS A 259 8.68 6.08 -8.22
CA HIS A 259 7.69 7.15 -8.25
C HIS A 259 8.34 8.52 -8.11
N TYR A 260 9.19 8.71 -7.11
CA TYR A 260 9.89 10.00 -6.91
C TYR A 260 10.93 10.32 -7.97
N SER A 261 11.34 9.35 -8.77
CA SER A 261 12.31 9.54 -9.86
C SER A 261 11.67 9.91 -11.20
N TYR A 262 10.36 9.91 -11.33
CA TYR A 262 9.67 10.33 -12.55
C TYR A 262 9.71 11.85 -12.84
N ASN A 263 10.54 12.60 -12.14
CA ASN A 263 10.85 13.98 -12.49
C ASN A 263 11.45 14.11 -13.89
N THR A 264 12.30 13.15 -14.25
CA THR A 264 12.81 12.98 -15.61
C THR A 264 12.88 11.51 -15.98
N ALA A 265 12.68 11.17 -17.24
CA ALA A 265 12.84 9.81 -17.73
C ALA A 265 14.25 9.25 -17.44
N LYS A 266 15.26 10.13 -17.45
CA LYS A 266 16.64 9.78 -17.14
C LYS A 266 16.81 9.35 -15.68
N ASP A 267 16.19 10.05 -14.73
CA ASP A 267 16.30 9.71 -13.31
C ASP A 267 15.58 8.39 -13.00
N ALA A 268 14.35 8.21 -13.52
CA ALA A 268 13.62 6.97 -13.39
C ALA A 268 14.40 5.78 -13.96
N PHE A 269 15.02 5.96 -15.10
CA PHE A 269 15.83 4.92 -15.74
C PHE A 269 17.12 4.62 -14.97
N ARG A 270 17.80 5.64 -14.46
CA ARG A 270 19.01 5.49 -13.64
C ARG A 270 18.71 4.68 -12.37
N LEU A 271 17.57 4.93 -11.75
CA LEU A 271 17.15 4.22 -10.54
C LEU A 271 16.98 2.72 -10.74
N SER A 272 16.73 2.28 -11.95
CA SER A 272 16.62 0.85 -12.26
C SER A 272 17.90 0.05 -11.94
N ALA A 273 19.05 0.73 -11.73
CA ALA A 273 20.23 0.07 -11.20
C ALA A 273 20.00 -0.52 -9.79
N GLU A 274 19.07 0.05 -9.03
CA GLU A 274 18.72 -0.40 -7.69
C GLU A 274 17.65 -1.54 -7.69
N ASP A 275 17.20 -1.98 -8.86
CA ASP A 275 16.21 -3.07 -8.97
C ASP A 275 16.67 -4.36 -8.28
N GLU A 276 17.98 -4.58 -8.17
CA GLU A 276 18.54 -5.72 -7.45
C GLU A 276 18.27 -5.71 -5.95
N LEU A 277 17.91 -4.57 -5.37
CA LEU A 277 17.56 -4.46 -3.95
C LEU A 277 16.18 -5.03 -3.63
N TYR A 278 15.29 -5.10 -4.63
CA TYR A 278 14.04 -5.87 -4.54
C TYR A 278 14.30 -7.36 -4.80
N ASN A 279 13.45 -8.22 -4.26
CA ASN A 279 13.45 -9.62 -4.69
C ASN A 279 13.07 -9.72 -6.18
N ASP A 280 12.01 -9.02 -6.61
CA ASP A 280 11.69 -8.83 -8.02
C ASP A 280 10.95 -7.51 -8.27
N ALA A 281 11.61 -6.55 -8.87
CA ALA A 281 11.03 -5.26 -9.22
C ALA A 281 10.00 -5.33 -10.37
N THR A 282 9.93 -6.44 -11.10
CA THR A 282 9.00 -6.63 -12.24
C THR A 282 7.55 -6.50 -11.83
N TYR A 283 7.22 -6.89 -10.59
CA TYR A 283 5.85 -6.89 -10.07
C TYR A 283 5.56 -5.79 -9.06
N ASN A 284 6.48 -4.85 -8.87
CA ASN A 284 6.18 -3.66 -8.08
C ASN A 284 5.15 -2.79 -8.81
N VAL A 285 4.25 -2.18 -8.05
CA VAL A 285 3.28 -1.23 -8.60
C VAL A 285 3.92 0.12 -8.76
N VAL A 286 3.85 0.66 -9.96
CA VAL A 286 4.47 1.95 -10.31
C VAL A 286 3.40 2.93 -10.79
N TYR A 287 3.47 4.15 -10.31
CA TYR A 287 2.61 5.26 -10.73
C TYR A 287 3.42 6.56 -10.82
N ILE A 288 2.91 7.52 -11.57
CA ILE A 288 3.51 8.85 -11.71
C ILE A 288 2.85 9.81 -10.73
N ASP A 289 1.53 9.92 -10.75
CA ASP A 289 0.78 10.59 -9.70
C ASP A 289 -0.17 9.65 -8.97
N SER A 290 -0.57 10.03 -7.78
CA SER A 290 -1.44 9.25 -6.91
C SER A 290 -2.40 10.16 -6.16
N HIS A 291 -3.17 9.59 -5.24
CA HIS A 291 -4.01 10.35 -4.31
C HIS A 291 -3.22 11.08 -3.22
N ASP A 292 -1.92 10.82 -3.08
CA ASP A 292 -1.06 11.41 -2.03
C ASP A 292 0.09 12.24 -2.62
N TYR A 293 0.72 11.74 -3.70
CA TYR A 293 1.96 12.30 -4.22
C TYR A 293 1.99 12.34 -5.75
N SER A 294 2.83 13.23 -6.27
CA SER A 294 3.25 13.35 -7.66
C SER A 294 4.76 13.55 -7.72
N PRO A 295 5.44 13.31 -8.83
CA PRO A 295 6.86 13.64 -8.94
C PRO A 295 7.08 15.16 -8.81
N GLY A 296 8.18 15.52 -8.11
CA GLY A 296 8.53 16.92 -7.86
C GLY A 296 8.61 17.82 -9.12
N PRO A 297 8.84 19.09 -8.99
CA PRO A 297 9.27 19.77 -7.76
C PRO A 297 8.13 20.05 -6.77
N ASN A 298 6.89 19.73 -7.13
CA ASN A 298 5.70 19.96 -6.30
C ASN A 298 4.96 18.65 -6.08
N ASP A 299 5.56 17.78 -5.26
CA ASP A 299 5.11 16.42 -4.98
C ASP A 299 3.75 16.30 -4.28
N LEU A 300 3.21 17.42 -3.79
CA LEU A 300 1.89 17.46 -3.15
C LEU A 300 0.77 17.87 -4.11
N ASN A 301 1.06 18.09 -5.38
CA ASN A 301 0.09 18.46 -6.39
C ASN A 301 -0.07 17.35 -7.42
N ARG A 302 -1.22 17.27 -8.10
CA ARG A 302 -1.33 16.48 -9.32
C ARG A 302 -0.33 16.95 -10.37
N PHE A 303 0.08 16.04 -11.25
CA PHE A 303 1.02 16.36 -12.33
C PHE A 303 0.59 17.64 -13.06
N GLY A 304 1.47 18.63 -13.10
CA GLY A 304 1.21 19.98 -13.64
C GLY A 304 1.76 20.25 -15.03
N GLY A 305 2.43 19.26 -15.66
CA GLY A 305 3.04 19.40 -16.97
C GLY A 305 2.04 19.37 -18.12
N THR A 306 2.55 19.49 -19.35
CA THR A 306 1.76 19.41 -20.58
C THR A 306 1.31 17.99 -20.90
N ASP A 307 0.33 17.84 -21.82
CA ASP A 307 -0.10 16.51 -22.30
C ASP A 307 1.04 15.75 -22.98
N ALA A 308 1.93 16.44 -23.68
CA ALA A 308 3.09 15.82 -24.32
C ALA A 308 4.07 15.24 -23.27
N GLN A 309 4.37 15.99 -22.21
CA GLN A 309 5.20 15.50 -21.11
C GLN A 309 4.53 14.35 -20.37
N TRP A 310 3.20 14.41 -20.20
CA TRP A 310 2.46 13.33 -19.58
C TRP A 310 2.47 12.07 -20.43
N ALA A 311 2.27 12.19 -21.74
CA ALA A 311 2.36 11.09 -22.69
C ALA A 311 3.75 10.43 -22.71
N GLU A 312 4.82 11.22 -22.61
CA GLU A 312 6.19 10.70 -22.47
C GLU A 312 6.35 9.87 -21.20
N ASN A 313 5.95 10.41 -20.05
CA ASN A 313 6.00 9.70 -18.77
C ASN A 313 5.17 8.41 -18.78
N LEU A 314 3.96 8.45 -19.36
CA LEU A 314 3.12 7.27 -19.50
C LEU A 314 3.73 6.24 -20.43
N SER A 315 4.40 6.67 -21.50
CA SER A 315 5.11 5.76 -22.40
C SER A 315 6.21 5.00 -21.66
N LEU A 316 6.99 5.67 -20.82
CA LEU A 316 7.98 5.00 -19.98
C LEU A 316 7.31 4.07 -18.97
N LEU A 317 6.31 4.54 -18.24
CA LEU A 317 5.57 3.75 -17.25
C LEU A 317 5.02 2.43 -17.82
N PHE A 318 4.47 2.47 -19.03
CA PHE A 318 3.83 1.31 -19.66
C PHE A 318 4.79 0.36 -20.39
N THR A 319 5.99 0.81 -20.71
CA THR A 319 6.97 0.00 -21.46
C THR A 319 8.14 -0.47 -20.62
N PHE A 320 8.45 0.23 -19.53
CA PHE A 320 9.50 -0.19 -18.62
C PHE A 320 9.02 -1.33 -17.69
N ARG A 321 9.65 -1.56 -16.57
CA ARG A 321 9.28 -2.64 -15.63
C ARG A 321 8.18 -2.20 -14.66
N GLY A 322 7.53 -3.12 -14.00
CA GLY A 322 6.50 -2.89 -13.01
C GLY A 322 5.06 -2.97 -13.55
N ILE A 323 4.13 -2.90 -12.64
CA ILE A 323 2.69 -2.87 -12.92
C ILE A 323 2.24 -1.40 -12.93
N PRO A 324 1.88 -0.84 -14.09
CA PRO A 324 1.47 0.55 -14.17
C PRO A 324 0.12 0.75 -13.48
N CYS A 325 0.05 1.77 -12.63
CA CYS A 325 -1.17 2.23 -11.97
C CYS A 325 -1.44 3.68 -12.37
N ILE A 326 -2.66 3.99 -12.77
CA ILE A 326 -3.09 5.34 -13.14
C ILE A 326 -4.07 5.84 -12.09
N TYR A 327 -3.80 7.03 -11.55
CA TYR A 327 -4.74 7.70 -10.68
C TYR A 327 -5.91 8.24 -11.49
N TYR A 328 -7.13 8.07 -11.01
CA TYR A 328 -8.33 8.49 -11.74
C TYR A 328 -8.25 9.95 -12.17
N GLY A 329 -8.67 10.24 -13.39
CA GLY A 329 -8.67 11.57 -13.97
C GLY A 329 -7.33 12.00 -14.58
N SER A 330 -6.22 11.31 -14.30
CA SER A 330 -4.93 11.61 -14.93
C SER A 330 -4.97 11.39 -16.45
N GLU A 331 -5.81 10.46 -16.90
CA GLU A 331 -6.06 10.16 -18.31
C GLU A 331 -6.68 11.32 -19.10
N VAL A 332 -7.23 12.31 -18.41
CA VAL A 332 -7.84 13.52 -19.02
C VAL A 332 -7.30 14.82 -18.43
N GLY A 333 -6.20 14.76 -17.70
CA GLY A 333 -5.60 15.93 -17.04
C GLY A 333 -6.51 16.58 -16.00
N PHE A 334 -7.38 15.80 -15.34
CA PHE A 334 -8.28 16.29 -14.30
C PHE A 334 -7.51 16.94 -13.16
N ARG A 335 -7.92 18.17 -12.79
CA ARG A 335 -7.30 18.93 -11.69
C ARG A 335 -5.77 19.07 -11.80
N ARG A 336 -5.25 19.19 -13.02
CA ARG A 336 -3.83 19.34 -13.32
C ARG A 336 -3.20 20.45 -12.49
N GLY A 337 -2.10 20.17 -11.80
CA GLY A 337 -1.37 21.13 -10.97
C GLY A 337 -2.07 21.52 -9.66
N VAL A 338 -3.25 21.00 -9.40
CA VAL A 338 -3.99 21.30 -8.16
C VAL A 338 -3.46 20.43 -7.02
N ARG A 339 -3.37 21.02 -5.83
CA ARG A 339 -2.97 20.31 -4.62
C ARG A 339 -3.85 19.08 -4.38
N ILE A 340 -3.21 17.94 -4.13
CA ILE A 340 -3.90 16.66 -3.98
C ILE A 340 -4.75 16.65 -2.71
N ASP A 341 -4.15 17.03 -1.58
CA ASP A 341 -4.82 17.07 -0.29
C ASP A 341 -4.44 18.32 0.50
N PRO A 342 -5.38 19.19 0.82
CA PRO A 342 -5.11 20.38 1.65
C PRO A 342 -5.08 20.05 3.15
N GLY A 343 -5.29 18.78 3.55
CA GLY A 343 -5.53 18.39 4.93
C GLY A 343 -6.92 18.83 5.43
N PRO A 344 -7.13 19.01 6.73
CA PRO A 344 -8.44 19.32 7.29
C PRO A 344 -8.93 20.74 7.00
N ASN A 345 -8.16 21.54 6.25
CA ASN A 345 -8.39 22.99 6.12
C ASN A 345 -9.13 23.41 4.84
N GLY A 346 -9.62 22.48 4.04
CA GLY A 346 -10.34 22.80 2.82
C GLY A 346 -11.26 21.69 2.32
N PRO A 347 -12.29 22.01 1.53
CA PRO A 347 -13.20 21.03 0.99
C PRO A 347 -12.52 20.18 -0.07
N LEU A 348 -12.81 18.89 -0.08
CA LEU A 348 -12.29 17.94 -1.08
C LEU A 348 -12.63 18.34 -2.52
N SER A 349 -13.74 19.08 -2.73
CA SER A 349 -14.15 19.60 -4.04
C SER A 349 -13.11 20.47 -4.72
N ASP A 350 -12.25 21.12 -3.95
CA ASP A 350 -11.24 22.06 -4.46
C ASP A 350 -9.87 21.43 -4.66
N THR A 351 -9.75 20.14 -4.41
CA THR A 351 -8.49 19.40 -4.38
C THR A 351 -8.32 18.47 -5.58
N GLY A 352 -7.13 17.88 -5.70
CA GLY A 352 -6.86 16.79 -6.64
C GLY A 352 -7.67 15.53 -6.36
N ARG A 353 -8.29 15.41 -5.18
CA ARG A 353 -9.19 14.32 -4.77
C ARG A 353 -10.67 14.63 -5.04
N ALA A 354 -10.98 15.70 -5.75
CA ALA A 354 -12.35 16.09 -6.07
C ALA A 354 -13.11 14.97 -6.81
N TYR A 355 -14.43 15.03 -6.74
CA TYR A 355 -15.30 14.07 -7.41
C TYR A 355 -15.12 14.11 -8.93
N PHE A 356 -14.80 12.99 -9.53
CA PHE A 356 -14.53 12.83 -10.97
C PHE A 356 -15.77 12.42 -11.79
N GLY A 357 -16.85 12.01 -11.14
CA GLY A 357 -18.01 11.39 -11.78
C GLY A 357 -18.63 12.21 -12.92
N GLY A 358 -18.49 13.55 -12.92
CA GLY A 358 -18.94 14.40 -14.01
C GLY A 358 -18.27 14.13 -15.36
N TYR A 359 -17.07 13.54 -15.36
CA TYR A 359 -16.30 13.19 -16.56
C TYR A 359 -16.68 11.84 -17.16
N ILE A 360 -17.38 11.00 -16.41
CA ILE A 360 -17.75 9.64 -16.81
C ILE A 360 -19.26 9.44 -16.96
N THR A 361 -20.05 10.52 -16.96
CA THR A 361 -21.49 10.44 -17.23
C THR A 361 -21.75 10.14 -18.69
N GLY A 362 -22.75 9.27 -18.95
CA GLY A 362 -23.12 8.80 -20.29
C GLY A 362 -23.06 7.28 -20.38
N ASP A 363 -23.27 6.75 -21.57
CA ASP A 363 -23.32 5.32 -21.81
C ASP A 363 -22.05 4.84 -22.52
N VAL A 364 -21.55 3.67 -22.10
CA VAL A 364 -20.49 2.95 -22.79
C VAL A 364 -20.99 1.56 -23.10
N THR A 365 -21.01 1.23 -24.38
CA THR A 365 -21.28 -0.13 -24.87
C THR A 365 -19.98 -0.69 -25.41
N ALA A 366 -19.42 -1.68 -24.73
CA ALA A 366 -18.28 -2.45 -25.22
C ALA A 366 -18.80 -3.57 -26.12
N THR A 367 -18.35 -3.58 -27.36
CA THR A 367 -18.43 -4.73 -28.26
C THR A 367 -17.07 -5.38 -28.31
N ASP A 368 -17.03 -6.69 -28.53
CA ASP A 368 -15.85 -7.55 -28.46
C ASP A 368 -14.47 -6.87 -28.65
N PHE A 369 -13.55 -7.18 -27.72
CA PHE A 369 -12.11 -6.93 -27.84
C PHE A 369 -11.67 -5.47 -28.15
N GLY A 370 -12.20 -4.52 -27.42
CA GLY A 370 -11.67 -3.15 -27.40
C GLY A 370 -12.30 -2.20 -28.39
N GLU A 371 -13.38 -2.59 -29.07
CA GLU A 371 -14.28 -1.63 -29.69
C GLU A 371 -15.35 -1.20 -28.67
N TYR A 372 -15.57 0.09 -28.58
CA TYR A 372 -16.60 0.65 -27.72
C TYR A 372 -17.34 1.80 -28.45
N LYS A 373 -18.58 2.00 -28.07
CA LYS A 373 -19.36 3.20 -28.40
C LYS A 373 -19.64 3.92 -27.10
N ALA A 374 -19.42 5.21 -27.09
CA ALA A 374 -19.66 6.03 -25.92
C ALA A 374 -20.48 7.28 -26.28
N THR A 375 -21.30 7.73 -25.35
CA THR A 375 -22.10 8.98 -25.45
C THR A 375 -21.89 9.81 -24.18
N GLY A 376 -22.26 11.10 -24.23
CA GLY A 376 -22.13 11.99 -23.10
C GLY A 376 -20.69 12.38 -22.76
N ASN A 377 -20.45 12.74 -21.50
CA ASN A 377 -19.12 13.19 -21.05
C ASN A 377 -18.07 12.11 -21.10
N VAL A 378 -18.44 10.85 -20.88
CA VAL A 378 -17.51 9.73 -20.98
C VAL A 378 -16.95 9.59 -22.40
N ALA A 379 -17.73 9.92 -23.44
CA ALA A 379 -17.23 9.93 -24.82
C ALA A 379 -16.16 11.03 -25.01
N ALA A 380 -16.36 12.20 -24.45
CA ALA A 380 -15.37 13.28 -24.48
C ALA A 380 -14.08 12.87 -23.74
N SER A 381 -14.20 12.27 -22.57
CA SER A 381 -13.06 11.77 -21.78
C SER A 381 -12.28 10.70 -22.53
N LEU A 382 -12.94 9.73 -23.14
CA LEU A 382 -12.31 8.69 -23.96
C LEU A 382 -11.62 9.24 -25.21
N ASN A 383 -12.12 10.34 -25.76
CA ASN A 383 -11.53 11.01 -26.93
C ASN A 383 -10.42 12.01 -26.57
N HIS A 384 -10.14 12.23 -25.29
CA HIS A 384 -9.02 13.07 -24.86
C HIS A 384 -7.69 12.49 -25.35
N ASP A 385 -6.76 13.32 -25.81
CA ASP A 385 -5.49 12.88 -26.41
C ASP A 385 -4.69 11.94 -25.50
N VAL A 386 -4.63 12.22 -24.20
CA VAL A 386 -3.95 11.38 -23.23
C VAL A 386 -4.66 10.04 -23.07
N ALA A 387 -6.00 10.02 -23.02
CA ALA A 387 -6.76 8.78 -22.93
C ALA A 387 -6.54 7.91 -24.18
N GLN A 388 -6.55 8.51 -25.37
CA GLN A 388 -6.24 7.83 -26.62
C GLN A 388 -4.78 7.28 -26.64
N HIS A 389 -3.84 8.02 -26.06
CA HIS A 389 -2.48 7.55 -25.89
C HIS A 389 -2.42 6.31 -24.98
N LEU A 390 -3.09 6.34 -23.83
CA LEU A 390 -3.19 5.20 -22.92
C LEU A 390 -3.84 3.97 -23.58
N ILE A 391 -4.89 4.17 -24.36
CA ILE A 391 -5.51 3.06 -25.13
C ILE A 391 -4.49 2.43 -26.06
N ARG A 392 -3.68 3.21 -26.77
CA ARG A 392 -2.60 2.69 -27.62
C ARG A 392 -1.54 1.93 -26.82
N LEU A 393 -1.08 2.48 -25.70
CA LEU A 393 -0.11 1.84 -24.80
C LEU A 393 -0.63 0.50 -24.26
N ASN A 394 -1.89 0.45 -23.85
CA ASN A 394 -2.52 -0.79 -23.39
C ASN A 394 -2.56 -1.86 -24.51
N LYS A 395 -2.92 -1.48 -25.73
CA LYS A 395 -2.91 -2.39 -26.89
C LYS A 395 -1.50 -2.93 -27.16
N ILE A 396 -0.47 -2.07 -27.12
CA ILE A 396 0.93 -2.47 -27.28
C ILE A 396 1.31 -3.45 -26.16
N ARG A 397 1.00 -3.11 -24.90
CA ARG A 397 1.34 -3.94 -23.75
C ARG A 397 0.63 -5.30 -23.79
N GLN A 398 -0.60 -5.37 -24.31
CA GLN A 398 -1.31 -6.62 -24.52
C GLN A 398 -0.67 -7.48 -25.63
N ALA A 399 -0.25 -6.85 -26.72
CA ALA A 399 0.34 -7.54 -27.87
C ALA A 399 1.77 -8.03 -27.61
N VAL A 400 2.49 -7.39 -26.67
CA VAL A 400 3.91 -7.68 -26.39
C VAL A 400 4.06 -8.23 -24.96
N PRO A 401 4.06 -9.56 -24.76
CA PRO A 401 4.14 -10.19 -23.44
C PRO A 401 5.37 -9.75 -22.63
N ALA A 402 6.49 -9.51 -23.28
CA ALA A 402 7.71 -9.01 -22.65
C ALA A 402 7.49 -7.73 -21.84
N LEU A 403 6.60 -6.83 -22.26
CA LEU A 403 6.26 -5.61 -21.53
C LEU A 403 5.48 -5.86 -20.23
N ARG A 404 4.90 -7.05 -20.06
CA ARG A 404 4.11 -7.44 -18.89
C ARG A 404 4.87 -8.32 -17.91
N LYS A 405 5.74 -9.21 -18.40
CA LYS A 405 6.38 -10.27 -17.62
C LYS A 405 7.90 -10.28 -17.79
N GLY A 406 8.41 -9.57 -18.78
CA GLY A 406 9.80 -9.70 -19.21
C GLY A 406 10.78 -9.03 -18.27
N GLN A 407 11.99 -9.54 -18.30
CA GLN A 407 13.16 -8.92 -17.72
C GLN A 407 13.68 -7.81 -18.64
N TRP A 408 14.55 -6.97 -18.12
CA TRP A 408 15.08 -5.85 -18.90
C TRP A 408 16.61 -5.81 -18.89
N THR A 409 17.20 -5.16 -19.90
CA THR A 409 18.63 -4.89 -19.94
C THR A 409 18.91 -3.66 -20.79
N THR A 410 20.05 -3.04 -20.53
CA THR A 410 20.63 -1.98 -21.37
C THR A 410 21.74 -2.50 -22.29
N ASP A 411 22.09 -3.77 -22.20
CA ASP A 411 23.19 -4.36 -22.95
C ASP A 411 23.00 -4.23 -24.46
N GLY A 412 24.00 -3.67 -25.13
CA GLY A 412 23.96 -3.40 -26.55
C GLY A 412 23.00 -2.28 -26.96
N CYS A 413 22.43 -1.54 -26.01
CA CYS A 413 21.60 -0.36 -26.27
C CYS A 413 22.44 0.90 -26.32
N LYS A 414 22.11 1.80 -27.25
CA LYS A 414 22.72 3.14 -27.32
C LYS A 414 21.60 4.17 -27.32
N ALA A 415 21.58 5.04 -26.33
CA ALA A 415 20.72 6.21 -26.36
C ALA A 415 21.37 7.30 -27.23
N THR A 416 20.56 7.95 -28.05
CA THR A 416 20.99 9.09 -28.86
C THR A 416 20.56 10.39 -28.20
N GLY A 417 21.51 11.32 -28.01
CA GLY A 417 21.23 12.62 -27.41
C GLY A 417 21.34 12.63 -25.87
N LYS A 418 21.17 13.82 -25.29
CA LYS A 418 21.34 14.06 -23.85
C LYS A 418 20.30 13.39 -22.96
N ASN A 419 19.10 13.20 -23.48
CA ASN A 419 17.94 12.74 -22.71
C ASN A 419 17.37 11.41 -23.22
N GLY A 420 18.05 10.78 -24.18
CA GLY A 420 17.61 9.50 -24.72
C GLY A 420 17.87 8.37 -23.72
N ILE A 421 16.94 7.46 -23.63
CA ILE A 421 17.09 6.16 -22.94
C ILE A 421 16.84 5.03 -23.93
N ALA A 422 17.49 3.91 -23.73
CA ALA A 422 17.25 2.72 -24.54
C ALA A 422 17.42 1.47 -23.67
N PHE A 423 16.49 0.55 -23.78
CA PHE A 423 16.48 -0.72 -23.06
C PHE A 423 15.82 -1.80 -23.91
N LYS A 424 16.05 -3.04 -23.55
CA LYS A 424 15.37 -4.21 -24.10
C LYS A 424 14.50 -4.86 -23.05
N ARG A 425 13.44 -5.51 -23.49
CA ARG A 425 12.58 -6.37 -22.69
C ARG A 425 12.46 -7.74 -23.34
N ALA A 426 12.56 -8.82 -22.56
CA ALA A 426 12.35 -10.19 -23.04
C ALA A 426 11.59 -11.02 -22.01
#